data_f3eb4faffe1b5f82cea9b51114b5bb7f
#
_entry.id   f3eb4faffe1b5f82cea9b51114b5bb7f
#
_cell.length_a   1.000
_cell.length_b   1.000
_cell.length_c   1.000
_cell.angle_alpha   90.00
_cell.angle_beta   90.00
_cell.angle_gamma   90.00
#
_symmetry.space_group_name_H-M   'P 1'
#
loop_
_entity.id
_entity.type
_entity.pdbx_description
1 polymer ?
#
loop_
_entity_poly.entity_id
_entity_poly.type
_entity_poly.pdbx_seq_one_letter_code
_entity_poly.pdbx_strand_id
1 'polypeptide(L)'
;MFKIYRIIFIFSSLVFLSFQSYGAEFVLKAAHNGGASHPFDDGYQKFKQIIETETNGRVEVQIFPGEQLGTEEQVNEMLQSGTAGLNISGSAALSNWVPEAELFNLPFIFRDSAHMYRVLDGPIGERLAKSIEKKLDVVFLGWM
;
A
#
# COMPACT_ATOMS: atom_id res chain seq x y z
N MET A 1 22.76 37.13 42.09
CA MET A 1 23.05 36.73 40.68
C MET A 1 22.92 35.23 40.46
N PHE A 2 23.44 34.36 41.29
CA PHE A 2 23.40 32.88 41.11
C PHE A 2 21.96 32.27 41.13
N LYS A 3 20.99 32.82 41.80
CA LYS A 3 19.61 32.29 41.87
C LYS A 3 18.85 32.45 40.54
N ILE A 4 19.10 33.51 39.77
CA ILE A 4 18.44 33.80 38.52
C ILE A 4 18.89 32.81 37.43
N TYR A 5 20.18 32.48 37.37
CA TYR A 5 20.72 31.52 36.39
C TYR A 5 20.19 30.09 36.61
N ARG A 6 19.94 29.70 37.87
CA ARG A 6 19.34 28.39 38.19
C ARG A 6 17.88 28.28 37.71
N ILE A 7 17.11 29.36 37.79
CA ILE A 7 15.71 29.39 37.32
C ILE A 7 15.65 29.36 35.80
N ILE A 8 16.52 30.09 35.09
CA ILE A 8 16.60 30.12 33.64
C ILE A 8 17.02 28.72 33.10
N PHE A 9 17.97 28.03 33.76
CA PHE A 9 18.40 26.70 33.37
C PHE A 9 17.30 25.64 33.55
N ILE A 10 16.50 25.71 34.61
CA ILE A 10 15.36 24.81 34.84
C ILE A 10 14.25 25.06 33.78
N PHE A 11 13.98 26.32 33.43
CA PHE A 11 12.98 26.66 32.42
C PHE A 11 13.40 26.25 31.02
N SER A 12 14.68 26.37 30.66
CA SER A 12 15.24 25.88 29.40
C SER A 12 15.20 24.35 29.27
N SER A 13 15.37 23.63 30.40
CA SER A 13 15.30 22.17 30.45
C SER A 13 13.86 21.64 30.27
N LEU A 14 12.86 22.38 30.69
CA LEU A 14 11.43 21.97 30.54
C LEU A 14 10.92 22.12 29.11
N VAL A 15 11.48 23.06 28.32
CA VAL A 15 11.08 23.27 26.92
C VAL A 15 11.58 22.17 26.01
N PHE A 16 12.67 21.48 26.37
CA PHE A 16 13.21 20.37 25.59
C PHE A 16 12.47 19.04 25.73
N LEU A 17 11.59 18.89 26.73
CA LEU A 17 10.82 17.64 26.93
C LEU A 17 9.53 17.53 26.10
N SER A 18 9.21 18.52 25.27
CA SER A 18 7.94 18.55 24.54
C SER A 18 8.01 18.01 23.10
N PHE A 19 9.16 17.55 22.62
CA PHE A 19 9.25 16.82 21.36
C PHE A 19 9.00 15.33 21.61
N GLN A 20 7.77 14.99 21.98
CA GLN A 20 7.32 13.61 21.81
C GLN A 20 7.22 13.37 20.30
N SER A 21 8.21 12.69 19.76
CA SER A 21 8.09 12.04 18.46
C SER A 21 6.97 10.98 18.59
N TYR A 22 5.76 11.33 18.19
CA TYR A 22 4.72 10.34 18.00
C TYR A 22 5.17 9.49 16.83
N GLY A 23 5.64 8.28 17.10
CA GLY A 23 5.78 7.27 16.06
C GLY A 23 4.42 7.04 15.39
N ALA A 24 4.44 6.54 14.14
CA ALA A 24 3.20 6.23 13.44
C ALA A 24 2.35 5.24 14.26
N GLU A 25 1.05 5.47 14.31
CA GLU A 25 0.08 4.61 14.98
C GLU A 25 -0.11 3.29 14.21
N PHE A 26 -0.01 3.38 12.88
CA PHE A 26 -0.13 2.26 11.96
C PHE A 26 1.00 2.25 10.95
N VAL A 27 1.52 1.06 10.64
CA VAL A 27 2.52 0.86 9.59
C VAL A 27 1.90 0.02 8.48
N LEU A 28 1.80 0.60 7.28
CA LEU A 28 1.28 -0.05 6.09
C LEU A 28 2.44 -0.52 5.21
N LYS A 29 2.68 -1.83 5.16
CA LYS A 29 3.69 -2.42 4.30
C LYS A 29 3.11 -2.60 2.90
N ALA A 30 3.68 -1.93 1.91
CA ALA A 30 3.27 -1.93 0.51
C ALA A 30 4.31 -2.67 -0.34
N ALA A 31 3.90 -3.73 -1.03
CA ALA A 31 4.79 -4.55 -1.84
C ALA A 31 4.41 -4.54 -3.32
N HIS A 32 5.41 -4.72 -4.17
CA HIS A 32 5.24 -4.97 -5.61
C HIS A 32 6.46 -5.71 -6.19
N ASN A 33 6.26 -6.40 -7.31
CA ASN A 33 7.29 -7.17 -8.01
C ASN A 33 8.24 -6.32 -8.86
N GLY A 34 7.85 -5.11 -9.26
CA GLY A 34 8.70 -4.20 -10.02
C GLY A 34 9.87 -3.68 -9.21
N GLY A 35 11.01 -3.42 -9.84
CA GLY A 35 12.16 -2.77 -9.19
C GLY A 35 11.88 -1.31 -8.82
N ALA A 36 12.83 -0.69 -8.10
CA ALA A 36 12.72 0.69 -7.60
C ALA A 36 12.58 1.79 -8.68
N SER A 37 12.76 1.47 -9.96
CA SER A 37 12.51 2.40 -11.08
C SER A 37 11.26 2.01 -11.89
N HIS A 38 10.45 1.10 -11.39
CA HIS A 38 9.23 0.67 -12.04
C HIS A 38 8.08 1.66 -11.77
N PRO A 39 7.15 1.90 -12.71
CA PRO A 39 6.00 2.79 -12.48
C PRO A 39 5.16 2.45 -11.23
N PHE A 40 5.18 1.20 -10.79
CA PHE A 40 4.53 0.79 -9.54
C PHE A 40 5.17 1.45 -8.32
N ASP A 41 6.51 1.58 -8.30
CA ASP A 41 7.19 2.29 -7.21
C ASP A 41 6.79 3.77 -7.18
N ASP A 42 6.76 4.44 -8.33
CA ASP A 42 6.32 5.84 -8.42
C ASP A 42 4.88 6.02 -7.90
N GLY A 43 4.00 5.09 -8.24
CA GLY A 43 2.62 5.05 -7.73
C GLY A 43 2.57 4.93 -6.20
N TYR A 44 3.35 4.01 -5.64
CA TYR A 44 3.43 3.84 -4.18
C TYR A 44 4.09 5.00 -3.46
N GLN A 45 5.11 5.64 -4.05
CA GLN A 45 5.69 6.86 -3.49
C GLN A 45 4.65 7.99 -3.41
N LYS A 46 3.83 8.13 -4.45
CA LYS A 46 2.75 9.13 -4.45
C LYS A 46 1.66 8.78 -3.43
N PHE A 47 1.27 7.53 -3.35
CA PHE A 47 0.33 7.02 -2.34
C PHE A 47 0.85 7.30 -0.93
N LYS A 48 2.11 6.94 -0.64
CA LYS A 48 2.79 7.21 0.62
C LYS A 48 2.70 8.69 1.00
N GLN A 49 3.10 9.58 0.07
CA GLN A 49 3.07 11.02 0.31
C GLN A 49 1.66 11.52 0.70
N ILE A 50 0.64 11.03 0.01
CA ILE A 50 -0.75 11.43 0.28
C ILE A 50 -1.20 10.90 1.64
N ILE A 51 -1.04 9.61 1.90
CA ILE A 51 -1.51 8.97 3.13
C ILE A 51 -0.81 9.54 4.37
N GLU A 52 0.51 9.69 4.33
CA GLU A 52 1.26 10.24 5.46
C GLU A 52 0.88 11.71 5.73
N THR A 53 0.60 12.49 4.67
CA THR A 53 0.14 13.87 4.80
C THR A 53 -1.28 13.95 5.35
N GLU A 54 -2.23 13.24 4.76
CA GLU A 54 -3.65 13.29 5.14
C GLU A 54 -3.91 12.71 6.54
N THR A 55 -3.05 11.79 6.98
CA THR A 55 -3.15 11.22 8.33
C THR A 55 -2.32 11.98 9.38
N ASN A 56 -1.64 13.07 8.99
CA ASN A 56 -0.69 13.80 9.85
C ASN A 56 0.37 12.87 10.48
N GLY A 57 0.88 11.92 9.70
CA GLY A 57 1.89 10.95 10.12
C GLY A 57 1.37 9.82 11.01
N ARG A 58 0.06 9.68 11.22
CA ARG A 58 -0.50 8.55 11.97
C ARG A 58 -0.36 7.22 11.25
N VAL A 59 -0.33 7.23 9.92
CA VAL A 59 -0.06 6.07 9.09
C VAL A 59 1.29 6.27 8.39
N GLU A 60 2.22 5.36 8.60
CA GLU A 60 3.49 5.27 7.88
C GLU A 60 3.36 4.24 6.77
N VAL A 61 3.80 4.57 5.54
CA VAL A 61 3.82 3.62 4.43
C VAL A 61 5.27 3.20 4.16
N GLN A 62 5.54 1.90 4.32
CA GLN A 62 6.83 1.29 4.01
C GLN A 62 6.73 0.53 2.69
N ILE A 63 7.52 0.93 1.69
CA ILE A 63 7.48 0.37 0.33
C ILE A 63 8.58 -0.68 0.18
N PHE A 64 8.21 -1.84 -0.37
CA PHE A 64 9.07 -3.00 -0.59
C PHE A 64 9.03 -3.39 -2.07
N PRO A 65 9.89 -2.79 -2.92
CA PRO A 65 9.96 -3.08 -4.34
C PRO A 65 10.71 -4.40 -4.62
N GLY A 66 10.51 -4.95 -5.83
CA GLY A 66 11.32 -6.07 -6.33
C GLY A 66 11.22 -7.32 -5.47
N GLU A 67 10.01 -7.69 -5.04
CA GLU A 67 9.74 -8.90 -4.25
C GLU A 67 10.48 -8.99 -2.90
N GLN A 68 10.84 -7.86 -2.30
CA GLN A 68 11.53 -7.85 -1.00
C GLN A 68 10.71 -8.49 0.14
N LEU A 69 9.39 -8.55 0.04
CA LEU A 69 8.53 -9.26 0.98
C LEU A 69 8.16 -10.68 0.53
N GLY A 70 8.58 -11.08 -0.67
CA GLY A 70 8.24 -12.36 -1.29
C GLY A 70 7.55 -12.17 -2.64
N THR A 71 7.14 -13.29 -3.25
CA THR A 71 6.38 -13.27 -4.52
C THR A 71 4.99 -12.63 -4.32
N GLU A 72 4.31 -12.30 -5.42
CA GLU A 72 2.95 -11.73 -5.36
C GLU A 72 1.99 -12.63 -4.58
N GLU A 73 2.09 -13.96 -4.76
CA GLU A 73 1.28 -14.94 -4.05
C GLU A 73 1.55 -14.91 -2.53
N GLN A 74 2.83 -14.90 -2.15
CA GLN A 74 3.23 -14.81 -0.74
C GLN A 74 2.73 -13.52 -0.09
N VAL A 75 2.80 -12.39 -0.82
CA VAL A 75 2.27 -11.12 -0.30
C VAL A 75 0.74 -11.14 -0.23
N ASN A 76 0.05 -11.81 -1.15
CA ASN A 76 -1.40 -12.00 -1.06
C ASN A 76 -1.79 -12.82 0.20
N GLU A 77 -1.00 -13.85 0.57
CA GLU A 77 -1.17 -14.56 1.84
C GLU A 77 -0.88 -13.66 3.06
N MET A 78 0.12 -12.79 2.94
CA MET A 78 0.43 -11.81 3.99
C MET A 78 -0.68 -10.76 4.16
N LEU A 79 -1.39 -10.37 3.09
CA LEU A 79 -2.59 -9.53 3.19
C LEU A 79 -3.69 -10.23 3.99
N GLN A 80 -3.98 -11.50 3.71
CA GLN A 80 -4.98 -12.29 4.44
C GLN A 80 -4.65 -12.43 5.93
N SER A 81 -3.36 -12.53 6.27
CA SER A 81 -2.91 -12.61 7.67
C SER A 81 -2.74 -11.26 8.35
N GLY A 82 -2.90 -10.15 7.63
CA GLY A 82 -2.69 -8.79 8.13
C GLY A 82 -1.23 -8.41 8.36
N THR A 83 -0.27 -9.19 7.83
CA THR A 83 1.18 -8.90 7.98
C THR A 83 1.74 -8.02 6.86
N ALA A 84 1.04 -7.91 5.73
CA ALA A 84 1.21 -6.87 4.71
C ALA A 84 -0.05 -6.02 4.66
N GLY A 85 0.05 -4.78 4.18
CA GLY A 85 -1.06 -3.83 4.11
C GLY A 85 -1.52 -3.50 2.69
N LEU A 86 -0.64 -3.66 1.69
CA LEU A 86 -0.93 -3.29 0.31
C LEU A 86 -0.09 -4.13 -0.66
N ASN A 87 -0.70 -4.59 -1.76
CA ASN A 87 -0.01 -5.30 -2.83
C ASN A 87 -0.52 -4.83 -4.20
N ILE A 88 0.37 -4.79 -5.19
CA ILE A 88 0.03 -4.77 -6.61
C ILE A 88 0.21 -6.19 -7.11
N SER A 89 -0.88 -6.85 -7.47
CA SER A 89 -0.89 -8.25 -7.87
C SER A 89 -1.38 -8.43 -9.29
N GLY A 90 -0.64 -9.16 -10.10
CA GLY A 90 -1.03 -9.54 -11.44
C GLY A 90 -2.17 -10.56 -11.46
N SER A 91 -2.89 -10.63 -12.58
CA SER A 91 -4.01 -11.58 -12.76
C SER A 91 -3.60 -13.04 -12.62
N ALA A 92 -2.35 -13.39 -12.99
CA ALA A 92 -1.82 -14.74 -12.82
C ALA A 92 -1.71 -15.14 -11.35
N ALA A 93 -1.13 -14.26 -10.51
CA ALA A 93 -1.03 -14.51 -9.07
C ALA A 93 -2.40 -14.55 -8.39
N LEU A 94 -3.33 -13.68 -8.81
CA LEU A 94 -4.70 -13.66 -8.29
C LEU A 94 -5.50 -14.91 -8.63
N SER A 95 -5.20 -15.60 -9.74
CA SER A 95 -5.95 -16.78 -10.20
C SER A 95 -5.92 -17.95 -9.20
N ASN A 96 -4.94 -17.99 -8.29
CA ASN A 96 -4.87 -18.98 -7.22
C ASN A 96 -6.06 -18.87 -6.23
N TRP A 97 -6.63 -17.68 -6.06
CA TRP A 97 -7.80 -17.42 -5.19
C TRP A 97 -9.07 -17.19 -6.00
N VAL A 98 -8.94 -16.55 -7.15
CA VAL A 98 -10.03 -16.15 -8.04
C VAL A 98 -9.73 -16.68 -9.43
N PRO A 99 -10.13 -17.93 -9.76
CA PRO A 99 -9.83 -18.57 -11.04
C PRO A 99 -10.27 -17.76 -12.27
N GLU A 100 -11.32 -16.94 -12.12
CA GLU A 100 -11.81 -16.06 -13.19
C GLU A 100 -10.77 -15.01 -13.61
N ALA A 101 -9.82 -14.66 -12.76
CA ALA A 101 -8.71 -13.76 -13.10
C ALA A 101 -7.80 -14.32 -14.19
N GLU A 102 -7.73 -15.64 -14.34
CA GLU A 102 -6.96 -16.32 -15.41
C GLU A 102 -7.38 -15.88 -16.80
N LEU A 103 -8.64 -15.50 -17.00
CA LEU A 103 -9.12 -15.02 -18.29
C LEU A 103 -8.33 -13.82 -18.81
N PHE A 104 -7.81 -12.97 -17.92
CA PHE A 104 -7.05 -11.78 -18.30
C PHE A 104 -5.60 -12.09 -18.74
N ASN A 105 -5.14 -13.33 -18.54
CA ASN A 105 -3.84 -13.81 -19.06
C ASN A 105 -3.94 -14.32 -20.50
N LEU A 106 -5.15 -14.46 -21.05
CA LEU A 106 -5.33 -14.92 -22.42
C LEU A 106 -4.83 -13.85 -23.41
N PRO A 107 -4.00 -14.23 -24.39
CA PRO A 107 -3.54 -13.28 -25.40
C PRO A 107 -4.71 -12.76 -26.23
N PHE A 108 -4.63 -11.50 -26.63
CA PHE A 108 -5.59 -10.85 -27.53
C PHE A 108 -7.04 -10.80 -27.04
N ILE A 109 -7.29 -11.02 -25.75
CA ILE A 109 -8.65 -10.93 -25.17
C ILE A 109 -9.23 -9.50 -25.29
N PHE A 110 -8.37 -8.49 -25.22
CA PHE A 110 -8.74 -7.10 -25.43
C PHE A 110 -8.30 -6.62 -26.82
N ARG A 111 -9.18 -5.87 -27.51
CA ARG A 111 -8.88 -5.30 -28.82
C ARG A 111 -7.89 -4.13 -28.76
N ASP A 112 -8.01 -3.34 -27.68
CA ASP A 112 -7.24 -2.15 -27.39
C ASP A 112 -7.37 -1.79 -25.89
N SER A 113 -6.56 -0.84 -25.41
CA SER A 113 -6.61 -0.37 -24.02
C SER A 113 -7.97 0.21 -23.65
N ALA A 114 -8.64 0.93 -24.57
CA ALA A 114 -9.97 1.49 -24.30
C ALA A 114 -11.02 0.40 -24.10
N HIS A 115 -10.90 -0.73 -24.81
CA HIS A 115 -11.75 -1.91 -24.56
C HIS A 115 -11.45 -2.53 -23.22
N MET A 116 -10.17 -2.67 -22.85
CA MET A 116 -9.75 -3.20 -21.55
C MET A 116 -10.34 -2.37 -20.41
N TYR A 117 -10.17 -1.07 -20.42
CA TYR A 117 -10.72 -0.21 -19.37
C TYR A 117 -12.25 -0.31 -19.29
N ARG A 118 -12.97 -0.32 -20.40
CA ARG A 118 -14.45 -0.49 -20.38
C ARG A 118 -14.89 -1.81 -19.76
N VAL A 119 -14.11 -2.88 -19.91
CA VAL A 119 -14.40 -4.19 -19.31
C VAL A 119 -14.08 -4.17 -17.81
N LEU A 120 -12.92 -3.64 -17.44
CA LEU A 120 -12.45 -3.61 -16.05
C LEU A 120 -13.22 -2.61 -15.19
N ASP A 121 -13.59 -1.44 -15.74
CA ASP A 121 -14.41 -0.43 -15.04
C ASP A 121 -15.91 -0.72 -15.14
N GLY A 122 -16.27 -1.78 -15.85
CA GLY A 122 -17.66 -2.20 -16.04
C GLY A 122 -18.08 -3.38 -15.15
N PRO A 123 -19.29 -3.93 -15.38
CA PRO A 123 -19.86 -4.99 -14.54
C PRO A 123 -19.02 -6.28 -14.45
N ILE A 124 -18.15 -6.54 -15.42
CA ILE A 124 -17.24 -7.70 -15.39
C ILE A 124 -16.15 -7.45 -14.35
N GLY A 125 -15.47 -6.30 -14.41
CA GLY A 125 -14.44 -5.93 -13.45
C GLY A 125 -14.98 -5.76 -12.03
N GLU A 126 -16.17 -5.18 -11.87
CA GLU A 126 -16.85 -5.08 -10.56
C GLU A 126 -17.11 -6.45 -9.92
N ARG A 127 -17.54 -7.43 -10.70
CA ARG A 127 -17.75 -8.80 -10.19
C ARG A 127 -16.42 -9.43 -9.77
N LEU A 128 -15.37 -9.23 -10.57
CA LEU A 128 -14.05 -9.75 -10.24
C LEU A 128 -13.49 -9.07 -8.98
N ALA A 129 -13.60 -7.75 -8.87
CA ALA A 129 -13.19 -6.99 -7.68
C ALA A 129 -13.86 -7.52 -6.41
N LYS A 130 -15.20 -7.72 -6.43
CA LYS A 130 -15.94 -8.32 -5.32
C LYS A 130 -15.50 -9.76 -5.00
N SER A 131 -15.13 -10.53 -6.02
CA SER A 131 -14.60 -11.88 -5.83
C SER A 131 -13.23 -11.85 -5.13
N ILE A 132 -12.35 -10.93 -5.55
CA ILE A 132 -11.04 -10.69 -4.91
C ILE A 132 -11.22 -10.28 -3.45
N GLU A 133 -12.04 -9.27 -3.18
CA GLU A 133 -12.32 -8.80 -1.82
C GLU A 133 -12.81 -9.94 -0.92
N LYS A 134 -13.76 -10.72 -1.40
CA LYS A 134 -14.34 -11.83 -0.64
C LYS A 134 -13.36 -12.98 -0.39
N LYS A 135 -12.49 -13.29 -1.35
CA LYS A 135 -11.58 -14.45 -1.29
C LYS A 135 -10.30 -14.16 -0.51
N LEU A 136 -9.80 -12.93 -0.63
CA LEU A 136 -8.57 -12.48 0.01
C LEU A 136 -8.83 -11.73 1.33
N ASP A 137 -10.08 -11.38 1.63
CA ASP A 137 -10.46 -10.53 2.77
C ASP A 137 -9.73 -9.17 2.76
N VAL A 138 -9.78 -8.51 1.61
CA VAL A 138 -9.10 -7.23 1.33
C VAL A 138 -10.08 -6.21 0.80
N VAL A 139 -9.64 -4.95 0.72
CA VAL A 139 -10.33 -3.89 -0.03
C VAL A 139 -9.66 -3.76 -1.40
N PHE A 140 -10.44 -3.88 -2.46
CA PHE A 140 -9.95 -3.68 -3.83
C PHE A 140 -9.90 -2.19 -4.15
N LEU A 141 -8.71 -1.65 -4.45
CA LEU A 141 -8.52 -0.23 -4.69
C LEU A 141 -8.68 0.18 -6.15
N GLY A 142 -8.44 -0.71 -7.10
CA GLY A 142 -8.57 -0.41 -8.52
C GLY A 142 -7.73 -1.29 -9.44
N TRP A 143 -7.96 -1.12 -10.74
CA TRP A 143 -7.19 -1.75 -11.82
C TRP A 143 -6.05 -0.84 -12.27
N MET A 144 -4.92 -1.42 -12.67
CA MET A 144 -3.76 -0.71 -13.19
C MET A 144 -3.36 -1.24 -14.56
#